data_88ea27741e1c473157d39f6efb7e7f6f
#
_entry.id   88ea27741e1c473157d39f6efb7e7f6f
#
_cell.length_a   1.000
_cell.length_b   1.000
_cell.length_c   1.000
_cell.angle_alpha   90.00
_cell.angle_beta   90.00
_cell.angle_gamma   90.00
#
_symmetry.space_group_name_H-M   'P 1'
#
loop_
_entity.id
_entity.type
_entity.pdbx_description
1 polymer ?
#
loop_
_entity_poly.entity_id
_entity_poly.type
_entity_poly.pdbx_seq_one_letter_code
_entity_poly.pdbx_strand_id
1 'polypeptide(L)'
;AEISTNILVANRLFLLNAVNDASAHGYNHFYKDIIARRMNRARINCYHYEGIYLQVYSLESYFDCSMKLLDPEVRNGLFTKESPIHTKLRNSAPTVYSKESKVTNSYVADGCVIEGTVENSILFRGVHVKKGTVVKNSIMLQNSVTGENVTLNCVIADKNVIIRDDKVLSGSENLPFYIAKGKMI
;
A
#
# COMPACT_ATOMS: atom_id res chain seq x y z
N ALA A 1 10.46 21.73 -3.46
CA ALA A 1 11.73 21.01 -3.31
C ALA A 1 11.71 19.81 -4.25
N GLU A 2 12.79 19.58 -4.99
CA GLU A 2 12.93 18.39 -5.84
C GLU A 2 13.34 17.20 -4.98
N ILE A 3 12.68 16.08 -5.19
CA ILE A 3 12.93 14.83 -4.43
C ILE A 3 13.35 13.75 -5.44
N SER A 4 14.42 13.00 -5.11
CA SER A 4 14.83 11.86 -5.94
C SER A 4 13.80 10.73 -5.81
N THR A 5 13.32 10.24 -6.96
CA THR A 5 12.44 9.06 -7.02
C THR A 5 13.16 7.74 -6.78
N ASN A 6 14.49 7.77 -6.58
CA ASN A 6 15.35 6.58 -6.48
C ASN A 6 15.35 5.69 -7.74
N ILE A 7 14.94 6.24 -8.88
CA ILE A 7 15.01 5.54 -10.17
C ILE A 7 16.24 6.06 -10.92
N LEU A 8 17.08 5.14 -11.37
CA LEU A 8 18.32 5.45 -12.05
C LEU A 8 18.43 4.64 -13.34
N VAL A 9 18.76 5.33 -14.42
CA VAL A 9 19.11 4.69 -15.71
C VAL A 9 20.56 4.97 -16.02
N ALA A 10 21.35 3.95 -16.19
CA ALA A 10 22.78 4.10 -16.44
C ALA A 10 23.33 3.01 -17.35
N ASN A 11 24.50 3.27 -17.94
CA ASN A 11 25.21 2.26 -18.72
C ASN A 11 25.64 1.08 -17.80
N ARG A 12 25.49 -0.15 -18.31
CA ARG A 12 25.83 -1.37 -17.56
C ARG A 12 27.27 -1.38 -17.07
N LEU A 13 28.24 -1.01 -17.93
CA LEU A 13 29.66 -0.99 -17.56
C LEU A 13 29.95 0.06 -16.47
N PHE A 14 29.30 1.22 -16.55
CA PHE A 14 29.40 2.24 -15.51
C PHE A 14 28.91 1.69 -14.15
N LEU A 15 27.75 1.04 -14.13
CA LEU A 15 27.20 0.45 -12.90
C LEU A 15 28.09 -0.66 -12.33
N LEU A 16 28.58 -1.58 -13.18
CA LEU A 16 29.48 -2.64 -12.75
C LEU A 16 30.77 -2.08 -12.12
N ASN A 17 31.40 -1.13 -12.78
CA ASN A 17 32.61 -0.50 -12.26
C ASN A 17 32.33 0.26 -10.96
N ALA A 18 31.19 0.95 -10.88
CA ALA A 18 30.78 1.68 -9.68
C ALA A 18 30.53 0.75 -8.48
N VAL A 19 29.90 -0.40 -8.71
CA VAL A 19 29.63 -1.39 -7.66
C VAL A 19 30.92 -2.08 -7.21
N ASN A 20 31.79 -2.47 -8.15
CA ASN A 20 33.09 -3.10 -7.84
C ASN A 20 33.97 -2.16 -7.02
N ASP A 21 34.04 -0.88 -7.41
CA ASP A 21 34.77 0.16 -6.69
C ASP A 21 34.18 0.38 -5.27
N ALA A 22 32.86 0.40 -5.17
CA ALA A 22 32.18 0.52 -3.88
C ALA A 22 32.47 -0.67 -2.96
N SER A 23 32.46 -1.88 -3.49
CA SER A 23 32.81 -3.10 -2.75
C SER A 23 34.26 -3.08 -2.25
N ALA A 24 35.21 -2.65 -3.10
CA ALA A 24 36.62 -2.55 -2.74
C ALA A 24 36.90 -1.52 -1.63
N HIS A 25 36.07 -0.47 -1.51
CA HIS A 25 36.23 0.60 -0.54
C HIS A 25 35.26 0.53 0.65
N GLY A 26 34.42 -0.51 0.74
CA GLY A 26 33.45 -0.67 1.83
C GLY A 26 32.33 0.39 1.81
N TYR A 27 31.94 0.90 0.63
CA TYR A 27 30.85 1.88 0.51
C TYR A 27 29.49 1.18 0.60
N ASN A 28 28.59 1.75 1.39
CA ASN A 28 27.28 1.14 1.66
C ASN A 28 26.08 1.95 1.13
N HIS A 29 26.29 3.22 0.80
CA HIS A 29 25.20 4.09 0.34
C HIS A 29 25.38 4.48 -1.13
N PHE A 30 24.50 3.97 -1.98
CA PHE A 30 24.61 4.19 -3.42
C PHE A 30 24.66 5.68 -3.81
N TYR A 31 23.74 6.49 -3.32
CA TYR A 31 23.72 7.92 -3.67
C TYR A 31 24.88 8.70 -3.07
N LYS A 32 25.12 8.55 -1.77
CA LYS A 32 26.16 9.28 -1.05
C LYS A 32 27.56 8.86 -1.50
N ASP A 33 27.80 7.58 -1.58
CA ASP A 33 29.16 7.04 -1.78
C ASP A 33 29.50 6.80 -3.24
N ILE A 34 28.52 6.55 -4.10
CA ILE A 34 28.76 6.30 -5.52
C ILE A 34 28.40 7.51 -6.37
N ILE A 35 27.16 8.02 -6.28
CA ILE A 35 26.71 9.09 -7.16
C ILE A 35 27.34 10.43 -6.78
N ALA A 36 27.22 10.87 -5.52
CA ALA A 36 27.72 12.17 -5.08
C ALA A 36 29.23 12.32 -5.29
N ARG A 37 30.01 11.27 -5.04
CA ARG A 37 31.48 11.29 -5.27
C ARG A 37 31.86 11.41 -6.74
N ARG A 38 30.96 11.06 -7.65
CA ARG A 38 31.19 11.08 -9.11
C ARG A 38 30.51 12.24 -9.81
N MET A 39 29.79 13.11 -9.12
CA MET A 39 29.06 14.24 -9.73
C MET A 39 29.98 15.12 -10.58
N ASN A 40 31.23 15.32 -10.19
CA ASN A 40 32.20 16.15 -10.92
C ASN A 40 32.94 15.40 -12.05
N ARG A 41 32.79 14.09 -12.15
CA ARG A 41 33.51 13.21 -13.09
C ARG A 41 32.63 12.48 -14.07
N ALA A 42 31.37 12.26 -13.72
CA ALA A 42 30.38 11.57 -14.53
C ALA A 42 29.35 12.57 -15.08
N ARG A 43 28.89 12.34 -16.30
CA ARG A 43 27.77 13.10 -16.86
C ARG A 43 26.47 12.56 -16.24
N ILE A 44 25.93 13.27 -15.27
CA ILE A 44 24.68 12.95 -14.56
C ILE A 44 23.63 13.98 -14.98
N ASN A 45 22.53 13.51 -15.56
CA ASN A 45 21.39 14.34 -15.93
C ASN A 45 20.19 13.98 -15.05
N CYS A 46 19.40 14.97 -14.67
CA CYS A 46 18.13 14.76 -13.98
C CYS A 46 16.99 14.79 -14.99
N TYR A 47 16.07 13.85 -14.85
CA TYR A 47 14.78 13.86 -15.55
C TYR A 47 13.72 14.32 -14.57
N HIS A 48 13.06 15.43 -14.88
CA HIS A 48 11.97 15.94 -14.06
C HIS A 48 10.69 15.17 -14.40
N TYR A 49 10.13 14.53 -13.39
CA TYR A 49 8.89 13.79 -13.49
C TYR A 49 7.76 14.58 -12.82
N GLU A 50 6.73 14.91 -13.57
CA GLU A 50 5.57 15.72 -13.13
C GLU A 50 4.34 14.85 -12.77
N GLY A 51 4.46 13.55 -12.84
CA GLY A 51 3.37 12.62 -12.53
C GLY A 51 3.21 12.34 -11.04
N ILE A 52 2.26 11.47 -10.73
CA ILE A 52 2.00 11.02 -9.36
C ILE A 52 3.12 10.10 -8.91
N TYR A 53 3.72 10.42 -7.76
CA TYR A 53 4.74 9.62 -7.12
C TYR A 53 4.34 9.32 -5.68
N LEU A 54 4.23 8.02 -5.35
CA LEU A 54 3.92 7.52 -4.01
C LEU A 54 5.07 6.64 -3.54
N GLN A 55 5.63 6.95 -2.39
CA GLN A 55 6.75 6.22 -1.82
C GLN A 55 6.37 5.56 -0.51
N VAL A 56 6.54 4.22 -0.44
CA VAL A 56 6.29 3.42 0.76
C VAL A 56 7.62 3.07 1.43
N TYR A 57 7.85 3.59 2.63
CA TYR A 57 9.06 3.33 3.42
C TYR A 57 8.77 3.03 4.90
N SER A 58 7.53 3.21 5.33
CA SER A 58 7.05 2.94 6.69
C SER A 58 5.61 2.43 6.66
N LEU A 59 5.10 1.97 7.79
CA LEU A 59 3.70 1.59 7.93
C LEU A 59 2.76 2.78 7.74
N GLU A 60 3.14 3.94 8.25
CA GLU A 60 2.43 5.21 8.06
C GLU A 60 2.36 5.58 6.57
N SER A 61 3.50 5.60 5.86
CA SER A 61 3.51 5.92 4.44
C SER A 61 2.77 4.89 3.59
N TYR A 62 2.76 3.61 3.99
CA TYR A 62 1.93 2.59 3.35
C TYR A 62 0.45 2.90 3.52
N PHE A 63 0.04 3.28 4.72
CA PHE A 63 -1.35 3.66 5.01
C PHE A 63 -1.76 4.88 4.20
N ASP A 64 -0.99 5.98 4.29
CA ASP A 64 -1.24 7.22 3.55
C ASP A 64 -1.32 7.00 2.03
N CYS A 65 -0.30 6.34 1.45
CA CYS A 65 -0.29 6.03 0.02
C CYS A 65 -1.48 5.17 -0.40
N SER A 66 -1.88 4.21 0.42
CA SER A 66 -3.03 3.33 0.13
C SER A 66 -4.34 4.12 0.18
N MET A 67 -4.54 4.95 1.20
CA MET A 67 -5.74 5.77 1.34
C MET A 67 -5.88 6.82 0.22
N LYS A 68 -4.76 7.38 -0.26
CA LYS A 68 -4.75 8.27 -1.43
C LYS A 68 -5.29 7.62 -2.70
N LEU A 69 -5.22 6.29 -2.84
CA LEU A 69 -5.81 5.59 -3.99
C LEU A 69 -7.34 5.66 -4.03
N LEU A 70 -7.99 5.98 -2.91
CA LEU A 70 -9.45 6.21 -2.88
C LEU A 70 -9.84 7.47 -3.65
N ASP A 71 -8.90 8.43 -3.81
CA ASP A 71 -9.10 9.60 -4.66
C ASP A 71 -9.06 9.19 -6.14
N PRO A 72 -10.13 9.48 -6.92
CA PRO A 72 -10.19 9.18 -8.34
C PRO A 72 -9.07 9.83 -9.18
N GLU A 73 -8.61 11.03 -8.83
CA GLU A 73 -7.54 11.72 -9.57
C GLU A 73 -6.21 11.01 -9.40
N VAL A 74 -5.86 10.64 -8.16
CA VAL A 74 -4.64 9.88 -7.86
C VAL A 74 -4.69 8.52 -8.54
N ARG A 75 -5.80 7.81 -8.42
CA ARG A 75 -5.99 6.51 -9.05
C ARG A 75 -5.84 6.55 -10.56
N ASN A 76 -6.56 7.46 -11.21
CA ASN A 76 -6.57 7.55 -12.67
C ASN A 76 -5.21 7.99 -13.21
N GLY A 77 -4.44 8.78 -12.45
CA GLY A 77 -3.09 9.16 -12.81
C GLY A 77 -2.06 8.03 -12.68
N LEU A 78 -2.31 7.05 -11.79
CA LEU A 78 -1.43 5.88 -11.62
C LEU A 78 -1.80 4.70 -12.53
N PHE A 79 -3.09 4.46 -12.75
CA PHE A 79 -3.59 3.31 -13.53
C PHE A 79 -4.10 3.79 -14.89
N THR A 80 -3.16 4.15 -15.76
CA THR A 80 -3.49 4.63 -17.11
C THR A 80 -3.68 3.47 -18.10
N LYS A 81 -4.44 3.69 -19.16
CA LYS A 81 -4.61 2.70 -20.24
C LYS A 81 -3.36 2.54 -21.09
N GLU A 82 -2.60 3.61 -21.23
CA GLU A 82 -1.36 3.67 -22.00
C GLU A 82 -0.21 2.92 -21.33
N SER A 83 -0.25 2.87 -19.99
CA SER A 83 0.78 2.20 -19.18
C SER A 83 0.13 1.30 -18.10
N PRO A 84 -0.49 0.18 -18.52
CA PRO A 84 -1.21 -0.67 -17.60
C PRO A 84 -0.27 -1.41 -16.64
N ILE A 85 -0.67 -1.49 -15.37
CA ILE A 85 0.04 -2.28 -14.36
C ILE A 85 -0.45 -3.74 -14.45
N HIS A 86 0.42 -4.65 -14.88
CA HIS A 86 0.09 -6.06 -14.98
C HIS A 86 0.27 -6.77 -13.64
N THR A 87 -0.80 -7.35 -13.14
CA THR A 87 -0.79 -8.14 -11.90
C THR A 87 -1.31 -9.55 -12.15
N LYS A 88 -1.03 -10.47 -11.21
CA LYS A 88 -1.51 -11.84 -11.31
C LYS A 88 -3.04 -11.89 -11.21
N LEU A 89 -3.68 -12.35 -12.27
CA LEU A 89 -5.12 -12.61 -12.26
C LEU A 89 -5.44 -13.81 -11.36
N ARG A 90 -6.54 -13.73 -10.63
CA ARG A 90 -7.10 -14.82 -9.84
C ARG A 90 -8.58 -14.93 -10.14
N ASN A 91 -9.07 -16.15 -10.29
CA ASN A 91 -10.51 -16.42 -10.42
C ASN A 91 -11.12 -16.56 -9.03
N SER A 92 -11.54 -15.46 -8.46
CA SER A 92 -12.29 -15.44 -7.19
C SER A 92 -13.78 -15.27 -7.48
N ALA A 93 -14.63 -15.70 -6.55
CA ALA A 93 -16.06 -15.44 -6.64
C ALA A 93 -16.33 -13.92 -6.56
N PRO A 94 -17.43 -13.43 -7.14
CA PRO A 94 -17.87 -12.05 -6.93
C PRO A 94 -18.07 -11.75 -5.44
N THR A 95 -17.91 -10.48 -5.08
CA THR A 95 -18.21 -10.02 -3.72
C THR A 95 -19.72 -10.05 -3.45
N VAL A 96 -20.09 -10.51 -2.27
CA VAL A 96 -21.47 -10.58 -1.80
C VAL A 96 -21.72 -9.45 -0.79
N TYR A 97 -22.80 -8.72 -1.01
CA TYR A 97 -23.27 -7.66 -0.12
C TYR A 97 -24.60 -8.11 0.50
N SER A 98 -24.72 -8.06 1.83
CA SER A 98 -26.00 -8.31 2.48
C SER A 98 -26.97 -7.14 2.25
N LYS A 99 -28.26 -7.38 2.46
CA LYS A 99 -29.29 -6.35 2.29
C LYS A 99 -29.10 -5.12 3.19
N GLU A 100 -28.47 -5.32 4.34
CA GLU A 100 -28.25 -4.28 5.35
C GLU A 100 -26.86 -3.64 5.27
N SER A 101 -25.97 -4.16 4.38
CA SER A 101 -24.62 -3.65 4.25
C SER A 101 -24.61 -2.23 3.66
N LYS A 102 -23.67 -1.41 4.12
CA LYS A 102 -23.42 -0.06 3.60
C LYS A 102 -21.95 0.08 3.23
N VAL A 103 -21.69 0.42 1.97
CA VAL A 103 -20.31 0.61 1.48
C VAL A 103 -20.22 1.98 0.82
N THR A 104 -19.31 2.81 1.31
CA THR A 104 -19.11 4.18 0.81
C THR A 104 -17.63 4.46 0.62
N ASN A 105 -17.26 5.11 -0.47
CA ASN A 105 -15.88 5.52 -0.79
C ASN A 105 -14.83 4.45 -0.46
N SER A 106 -15.03 3.22 -0.92
CA SER A 106 -14.18 2.09 -0.52
C SER A 106 -13.83 1.20 -1.71
N TYR A 107 -12.65 0.59 -1.65
CA TYR A 107 -12.28 -0.47 -2.56
C TYR A 107 -12.56 -1.82 -1.93
N VAL A 108 -13.33 -2.64 -2.61
CA VAL A 108 -13.65 -3.99 -2.20
C VAL A 108 -13.25 -4.93 -3.33
N ALA A 109 -12.24 -5.77 -3.06
CA ALA A 109 -11.79 -6.78 -4.00
C ALA A 109 -12.76 -7.97 -4.07
N ASP A 110 -12.58 -8.81 -5.07
CA ASP A 110 -13.35 -10.02 -5.30
C ASP A 110 -13.31 -11.03 -4.12
N GLY A 111 -14.36 -11.81 -3.98
CA GLY A 111 -14.48 -12.85 -2.95
C GLY A 111 -14.81 -12.35 -1.55
N CYS A 112 -15.11 -11.08 -1.38
CA CYS A 112 -15.48 -10.54 -0.07
C CYS A 112 -16.94 -10.85 0.28
N VAL A 113 -17.25 -10.87 1.58
CA VAL A 113 -18.60 -10.93 2.12
C VAL A 113 -18.80 -9.74 3.06
N ILE A 114 -19.72 -8.86 2.71
CA ILE A 114 -19.95 -7.62 3.47
C ILE A 114 -21.36 -7.64 4.04
N GLU A 115 -21.45 -7.73 5.37
CA GLU A 115 -22.71 -7.72 6.11
C GLU A 115 -22.83 -6.45 7.01
N GLY A 116 -21.72 -5.74 7.21
CA GLY A 116 -21.64 -4.53 8.02
C GLY A 116 -21.50 -3.24 7.20
N THR A 117 -20.95 -2.23 7.83
CA THR A 117 -20.66 -0.91 7.21
C THR A 117 -19.17 -0.77 6.90
N VAL A 118 -18.85 -0.34 5.68
CA VAL A 118 -17.49 -0.07 5.24
C VAL A 118 -17.43 1.35 4.66
N GLU A 119 -16.58 2.17 5.22
CA GLU A 119 -16.47 3.58 4.85
C GLU A 119 -15.00 3.96 4.70
N ASN A 120 -14.66 4.61 3.58
CA ASN A 120 -13.32 5.13 3.32
C ASN A 120 -12.23 4.09 3.60
N SER A 121 -12.37 2.87 3.06
CA SER A 121 -11.55 1.72 3.42
C SER A 121 -11.17 0.88 2.22
N ILE A 122 -10.13 0.07 2.38
CA ILE A 122 -9.64 -0.84 1.34
C ILE A 122 -9.70 -2.27 1.85
N LEU A 123 -10.52 -3.10 1.20
CA LEU A 123 -10.68 -4.51 1.50
C LEU A 123 -10.10 -5.37 0.39
N PHE A 124 -9.11 -6.17 0.74
CA PHE A 124 -8.52 -7.13 -0.17
C PHE A 124 -9.37 -8.40 -0.29
N ARG A 125 -8.98 -9.31 -1.19
CA ARG A 125 -9.73 -10.52 -1.53
C ARG A 125 -10.08 -11.38 -0.31
N GLY A 126 -11.31 -11.88 -0.31
CA GLY A 126 -11.77 -12.83 0.70
C GLY A 126 -11.95 -12.23 2.10
N VAL A 127 -12.04 -10.92 2.21
CA VAL A 127 -12.33 -10.26 3.50
C VAL A 127 -13.81 -10.48 3.83
N HIS A 128 -14.08 -10.82 5.10
CA HIS A 128 -15.42 -10.95 5.61
C HIS A 128 -15.68 -9.93 6.73
N VAL A 129 -16.61 -9.03 6.48
CA VAL A 129 -17.08 -8.03 7.45
C VAL A 129 -18.47 -8.47 7.94
N LYS A 130 -18.57 -8.98 9.17
CA LYS A 130 -19.81 -9.50 9.74
C LYS A 130 -20.77 -8.40 10.18
N LYS A 131 -21.98 -8.81 10.56
CA LYS A 131 -23.08 -7.93 10.98
C LYS A 131 -22.72 -7.00 12.12
N GLY A 132 -23.27 -5.80 12.10
CA GLY A 132 -23.01 -4.78 13.13
C GLY A 132 -21.62 -4.19 13.10
N THR A 133 -20.70 -4.74 12.31
CA THR A 133 -19.33 -4.24 12.22
C THR A 133 -19.25 -2.97 11.39
N VAL A 134 -18.42 -2.04 11.87
CA VAL A 134 -18.13 -0.76 11.22
C VAL A 134 -16.63 -0.68 10.94
N VAL A 135 -16.26 -0.63 9.68
CA VAL A 135 -14.87 -0.48 9.21
C VAL A 135 -14.73 0.90 8.61
N LYS A 136 -13.94 1.78 9.23
CA LYS A 136 -13.66 3.13 8.76
C LYS A 136 -12.16 3.36 8.59
N ASN A 137 -11.81 4.14 7.56
CA ASN A 137 -10.42 4.57 7.33
C ASN A 137 -9.42 3.44 7.51
N SER A 138 -9.70 2.24 7.02
CA SER A 138 -8.94 1.04 7.38
C SER A 138 -8.57 0.21 6.16
N ILE A 139 -7.52 -0.58 6.32
CA ILE A 139 -7.03 -1.50 5.29
C ILE A 139 -7.09 -2.91 5.85
N MET A 140 -7.85 -3.79 5.21
CA MET A 140 -7.92 -5.21 5.56
C MET A 140 -7.31 -6.04 4.44
N LEU A 141 -6.23 -6.75 4.72
CA LEU A 141 -5.57 -7.61 3.74
C LEU A 141 -6.28 -8.97 3.63
N GLN A 142 -5.81 -9.79 2.67
CA GLN A 142 -6.50 -11.00 2.21
C GLN A 142 -6.93 -11.94 3.33
N ASN A 143 -8.15 -12.46 3.18
CA ASN A 143 -8.77 -13.48 4.05
C ASN A 143 -8.88 -13.07 5.52
N SER A 144 -8.87 -11.77 5.81
CA SER A 144 -9.11 -11.29 7.17
C SER A 144 -10.61 -11.25 7.45
N VAL A 145 -10.99 -11.60 8.68
CA VAL A 145 -12.39 -11.74 9.10
C VAL A 145 -12.63 -10.91 10.35
N THR A 146 -13.69 -10.11 10.36
CA THR A 146 -14.19 -9.49 11.59
C THR A 146 -15.26 -10.35 12.23
N GLY A 147 -15.36 -10.30 13.54
CA GLY A 147 -16.53 -10.74 14.29
C GLY A 147 -17.74 -9.83 14.07
N GLU A 148 -18.77 -10.02 14.88
CA GLU A 148 -19.95 -9.15 14.94
C GLU A 148 -19.69 -7.93 15.84
N ASN A 149 -20.35 -6.81 15.54
CA ASN A 149 -20.30 -5.56 16.31
C ASN A 149 -18.87 -5.00 16.52
N VAL A 150 -17.96 -5.25 15.60
CA VAL A 150 -16.59 -4.75 15.67
C VAL A 150 -16.54 -3.32 15.15
N THR A 151 -15.74 -2.47 15.78
CA THR A 151 -15.46 -1.13 15.27
C THR A 151 -13.98 -0.97 14.98
N LEU A 152 -13.66 -0.68 13.72
CA LEU A 152 -12.30 -0.42 13.26
C LEU A 152 -12.19 1.01 12.74
N ASN A 153 -11.16 1.74 13.18
CA ASN A 153 -10.84 3.05 12.65
C ASN A 153 -9.32 3.24 12.56
N CYS A 154 -8.82 3.62 11.39
CA CYS A 154 -7.38 3.72 11.11
C CYS A 154 -6.61 2.44 11.50
N VAL A 155 -7.09 1.29 11.03
CA VAL A 155 -6.52 -0.04 11.30
C VAL A 155 -5.94 -0.64 10.02
N ILE A 156 -4.78 -1.26 10.13
CA ILE A 156 -4.24 -2.15 9.11
C ILE A 156 -4.27 -3.58 9.65
N ALA A 157 -5.20 -4.39 9.18
CA ALA A 157 -5.23 -5.81 9.45
C ALA A 157 -4.50 -6.58 8.35
N ASP A 158 -3.39 -7.23 8.68
CA ASP A 158 -2.63 -8.04 7.73
C ASP A 158 -3.39 -9.33 7.36
N LYS A 159 -2.82 -10.17 6.52
CA LYS A 159 -3.46 -11.36 5.95
C LYS A 159 -3.87 -12.37 7.02
N ASN A 160 -5.03 -12.99 6.82
CA ASN A 160 -5.56 -14.05 7.69
C ASN A 160 -5.73 -13.60 9.16
N VAL A 161 -6.02 -12.33 9.40
CA VAL A 161 -6.33 -11.81 10.73
C VAL A 161 -7.79 -12.18 11.08
N ILE A 162 -8.01 -12.57 12.32
CA ILE A 162 -9.34 -12.82 12.88
C ILE A 162 -9.57 -11.85 14.04
N ILE A 163 -10.55 -10.98 13.90
CA ILE A 163 -10.97 -10.06 14.96
C ILE A 163 -12.24 -10.62 15.58
N ARG A 164 -12.22 -10.85 16.89
CA ARG A 164 -13.38 -11.39 17.62
C ARG A 164 -14.50 -10.36 17.74
N ASP A 165 -15.67 -10.85 18.17
CA ASP A 165 -16.86 -10.01 18.35
C ASP A 165 -16.62 -8.87 19.36
N ASP A 166 -17.39 -7.81 19.25
CA ASP A 166 -17.47 -6.67 20.17
C ASP A 166 -16.14 -5.92 20.39
N LYS A 167 -15.17 -6.06 19.48
CA LYS A 167 -13.88 -5.36 19.57
C LYS A 167 -13.97 -3.94 19.02
N VAL A 168 -13.32 -3.02 19.71
CA VAL A 168 -13.13 -1.64 19.27
C VAL A 168 -11.62 -1.39 19.13
N LEU A 169 -11.16 -1.17 17.90
CA LEU A 169 -9.76 -0.94 17.59
C LEU A 169 -9.63 0.38 16.82
N SER A 170 -8.80 1.26 17.34
CA SER A 170 -8.59 2.57 16.73
C SER A 170 -7.11 2.96 16.75
N GLY A 171 -6.63 3.40 15.62
CA GLY A 171 -5.39 4.12 15.45
C GLY A 171 -5.62 5.59 15.10
N SER A 172 -4.63 6.23 14.51
CA SER A 172 -4.71 7.54 13.87
C SER A 172 -4.08 7.49 12.48
N GLU A 173 -4.29 8.49 11.66
CA GLU A 173 -3.73 8.58 10.31
C GLU A 173 -2.20 8.50 10.33
N ASN A 174 -1.56 9.15 11.31
CA ASN A 174 -0.10 9.17 11.46
C ASN A 174 0.44 7.93 12.21
N LEU A 175 -0.43 7.19 12.90
CA LEU A 175 -0.07 5.98 13.64
C LEU A 175 -1.20 4.96 13.53
N PRO A 176 -1.36 4.30 12.37
CA PRO A 176 -2.40 3.28 12.19
C PRO A 176 -2.15 2.08 13.12
N PHE A 177 -3.24 1.53 13.66
CA PHE A 177 -3.16 0.33 14.48
C PHE A 177 -2.90 -0.89 13.59
N TYR A 178 -1.74 -1.50 13.74
CA TYR A 178 -1.33 -2.64 12.91
C TYR A 178 -1.56 -3.97 13.62
N ILE A 179 -2.22 -4.88 12.93
CA ILE A 179 -2.43 -6.26 13.37
C ILE A 179 -1.63 -7.19 12.46
N ALA A 180 -0.67 -7.89 13.03
CA ALA A 180 0.22 -8.77 12.28
C ALA A 180 -0.51 -10.00 11.71
N LYS A 181 0.00 -10.51 10.60
CA LYS A 181 -0.52 -11.66 9.85
C LYS A 181 -0.85 -12.85 10.75
N GLY A 182 -2.04 -13.43 10.52
CA GLY A 182 -2.50 -14.65 11.20
C GLY A 182 -2.82 -14.46 12.67
N LYS A 183 -2.87 -13.24 13.17
CA LYS A 183 -3.25 -12.97 14.56
C LYS A 183 -4.76 -13.09 14.75
N MET A 184 -5.15 -13.57 15.94
CA MET A 184 -6.52 -13.53 16.45
C MET A 184 -6.54 -12.61 17.68
N ILE A 185 -7.45 -11.64 17.71
CA ILE A 185 -7.59 -10.65 18.77
C ILE A 185 -9.04 -10.44 19.18
#